data_90b6bf9cdb8f50418163569ff7e828ae
#
_entry.id   90b6bf9cdb8f50418163569ff7e828ae
#
_cell.length_a   1.000
_cell.length_b   1.000
_cell.length_c   1.000
_cell.angle_alpha   90.00
_cell.angle_beta   90.00
_cell.angle_gamma   90.00
#
_symmetry.space_group_name_H-M   'P 1'
#
loop_
_entity.id
_entity.type
_entity.pdbx_description
1 polymer ?
#
loop_
_entity_poly.entity_id
_entity_poly.type
_entity_poly.pdbx_seq_one_letter_code
_entity_poly.pdbx_strand_id
1 'polypeptide(L)'
;DSVMPFINHTPNEKGVYVLNRTSNPGGKDLQNLQVTDNEKRFPLYMEVARGIVNYNAGSGSVGAVVGATNIAELKDIAAFYADKSIPLLIPGVGSQGGTATEVLSVLRSVGYPVELARVNSSSSLTHPWKKAPVPEDWLERCEANLRSMIEDTKV
;
A
#
# COMPACT_ATOMS: atom_id res chain seq x y z
N ASP A 1 13.97 12.82 -11.15
CA ASP A 1 15.36 12.37 -11.06
C ASP A 1 15.64 11.51 -9.83
N SER A 2 14.98 11.77 -8.68
CA SER A 2 15.21 11.02 -7.43
C SER A 2 14.86 9.53 -7.52
N VAL A 3 13.89 9.15 -8.32
CA VAL A 3 13.41 7.78 -8.48
C VAL A 3 14.13 7.07 -9.62
N MET A 4 14.54 7.80 -10.66
CA MET A 4 15.16 7.24 -11.86
C MET A 4 16.40 6.37 -11.59
N PRO A 5 17.33 6.72 -10.69
CA PRO A 5 18.45 5.86 -10.38
C PRO A 5 18.06 4.44 -9.92
N PHE A 6 16.95 4.33 -9.17
CA PHE A 6 16.42 3.03 -8.75
C PHE A 6 15.74 2.30 -9.90
N ILE A 7 14.96 3.00 -10.73
CA ILE A 7 14.27 2.43 -11.89
C ILE A 7 15.28 1.89 -12.91
N ASN A 8 16.37 2.58 -13.16
CA ASN A 8 17.41 2.15 -14.08
C ASN A 8 18.08 0.82 -13.65
N HIS A 9 17.91 0.40 -12.39
CA HIS A 9 18.41 -0.86 -11.87
C HIS A 9 17.31 -1.95 -11.77
N THR A 10 16.09 -1.70 -12.24
CA THR A 10 14.99 -2.68 -12.24
C THR A 10 15.06 -3.75 -13.34
N PRO A 11 15.80 -3.62 -14.46
CA PRO A 11 16.05 -4.75 -15.34
C PRO A 11 16.60 -5.95 -14.56
N ASN A 12 16.26 -7.17 -14.96
CA ASN A 12 16.71 -8.40 -14.31
C ASN A 12 15.98 -8.74 -12.99
N GLU A 13 14.67 -8.82 -13.03
CA GLU A 13 13.84 -9.37 -11.95
C GLU A 13 13.80 -8.53 -10.66
N LYS A 14 14.13 -7.27 -10.73
CA LYS A 14 14.04 -6.32 -9.61
C LYS A 14 12.85 -5.40 -9.79
N GLY A 15 12.31 -4.90 -8.68
CA GLY A 15 11.23 -3.93 -8.68
C GLY A 15 11.45 -2.81 -7.66
N VAL A 16 10.74 -1.72 -7.84
CA VAL A 16 10.74 -0.57 -6.93
C VAL A 16 9.32 -0.24 -6.53
N TYR A 17 9.08 -0.07 -5.23
CA TYR A 17 7.84 0.52 -4.73
C TYR A 17 8.06 1.99 -4.41
N VAL A 18 7.28 2.85 -5.04
CA VAL A 18 7.29 4.30 -4.81
C VAL A 18 6.20 4.67 -3.81
N LEU A 19 6.53 5.50 -2.84
CA LEU A 19 5.56 5.96 -1.85
C LEU A 19 4.52 6.89 -2.50
N ASN A 20 3.29 6.40 -2.58
CA ASN A 20 2.16 7.13 -3.15
C ASN A 20 1.33 7.81 -2.06
N ARG A 21 0.87 7.06 -1.06
CA ARG A 21 0.08 7.58 0.05
C ARG A 21 0.46 6.87 1.36
N THR A 22 0.85 7.65 2.34
CA THR A 22 1.27 7.11 3.65
C THR A 22 0.07 6.71 4.52
N SER A 23 0.30 5.82 5.48
CA SER A 23 -0.72 5.38 6.44
C SER A 23 -0.84 6.26 7.69
N ASN A 24 0.10 7.17 7.94
CA ASN A 24 0.09 8.03 9.13
C ASN A 24 -0.94 9.17 9.00
N PRO A 25 -1.58 9.58 10.10
CA PRO A 25 -2.62 10.63 10.09
C PRO A 25 -2.18 11.96 9.50
N GLY A 26 -0.93 12.40 9.77
CA GLY A 26 -0.38 13.66 9.24
C GLY A 26 -0.09 13.64 7.74
N GLY A 27 -0.15 12.47 7.08
CA GLY A 27 0.05 12.39 5.63
C GLY A 27 -0.94 13.27 4.84
N LYS A 28 -2.17 13.43 5.34
CA LYS A 28 -3.20 14.28 4.71
C LYS A 28 -2.79 15.75 4.60
N ASP A 29 -1.96 16.26 5.50
CA ASP A 29 -1.61 17.68 5.54
C ASP A 29 -0.83 18.10 4.29
N LEU A 30 -0.08 17.19 3.70
CA LEU A 30 0.65 17.39 2.44
C LEU A 30 -0.02 16.68 1.26
N GLN A 31 -0.34 15.39 1.42
CA GLN A 31 -0.70 14.55 0.28
C GLN A 31 -2.12 14.80 -0.25
N ASN A 32 -2.99 15.45 0.54
CA ASN A 32 -4.33 15.86 0.11
C ASN A 32 -4.38 17.31 -0.42
N LEU A 33 -3.24 18.03 -0.48
CA LEU A 33 -3.18 19.33 -1.13
C LEU A 33 -3.63 19.20 -2.59
N GLN A 34 -4.42 20.18 -3.03
CA GLN A 34 -4.93 20.19 -4.40
C GLN A 34 -3.87 20.67 -5.38
N VAL A 35 -3.63 19.89 -6.39
CA VAL A 35 -2.80 20.24 -7.55
C VAL A 35 -3.71 20.58 -8.71
N THR A 36 -3.29 21.51 -9.55
CA THR A 36 -4.02 21.88 -10.77
C THR A 36 -3.16 21.54 -11.99
N ASP A 37 -3.71 20.76 -12.89
CA ASP A 37 -3.14 20.47 -14.20
C ASP A 37 -4.22 20.60 -15.28
N ASN A 38 -3.99 21.46 -16.27
CA ASN A 38 -4.93 21.72 -17.37
C ASN A 38 -6.38 21.95 -16.88
N GLU A 39 -6.56 22.86 -15.90
CA GLU A 39 -7.84 23.22 -15.27
C GLU A 39 -8.49 22.12 -14.42
N LYS A 40 -7.92 20.90 -14.38
CA LYS A 40 -8.39 19.83 -13.50
C LYS A 40 -7.69 19.92 -12.15
N ARG A 41 -8.48 19.79 -11.09
CA ARG A 41 -7.98 19.75 -9.70
C ARG A 41 -8.09 18.34 -9.15
N PHE A 42 -7.03 17.91 -8.50
CA PHE A 42 -6.96 16.58 -7.85
C PHE A 42 -5.93 16.61 -6.72
N PRO A 43 -6.02 15.72 -5.74
CA PRO A 43 -5.06 15.69 -4.63
C PRO A 43 -3.66 15.26 -5.09
N LEU A 44 -2.64 15.75 -4.39
CA LEU A 44 -1.23 15.46 -4.69
C LEU A 44 -0.94 13.95 -4.78
N TYR A 45 -1.58 13.12 -3.96
CA TYR A 45 -1.39 11.67 -4.05
C TYR A 45 -1.82 11.10 -5.41
N MET A 46 -2.77 11.71 -6.11
CA MET A 46 -3.15 11.31 -7.46
C MET A 46 -2.14 11.76 -8.51
N GLU A 47 -1.44 12.87 -8.31
CA GLU A 47 -0.33 13.27 -9.19
C GLU A 47 0.85 12.29 -9.03
N VAL A 48 1.16 11.91 -7.80
CA VAL A 48 2.15 10.85 -7.55
C VAL A 48 1.74 9.54 -8.23
N ALA A 49 0.45 9.17 -8.16
CA ALA A 49 -0.06 7.98 -8.83
C ALA A 49 0.16 8.02 -10.35
N ARG A 50 -0.05 9.16 -11.00
CA ARG A 50 0.24 9.36 -12.44
C ARG A 50 1.72 9.20 -12.74
N GLY A 51 2.57 9.80 -11.90
CA GLY A 51 4.03 9.66 -12.01
C GLY A 51 4.47 8.19 -11.95
N ILE A 52 3.89 7.40 -11.05
CA ILE A 52 4.19 5.97 -10.91
C ILE A 52 3.81 5.20 -12.18
N VAL A 53 2.65 5.49 -12.78
CA VAL A 53 2.26 4.87 -14.06
C VAL A 53 3.27 5.21 -15.16
N ASN A 54 3.72 6.45 -15.25
CA ASN A 54 4.73 6.85 -16.23
C ASN A 54 6.07 6.13 -16.00
N TYR A 55 6.50 5.97 -14.75
CA TYR A 55 7.70 5.20 -14.42
C TYR A 55 7.55 3.73 -14.78
N ASN A 56 6.39 3.13 -14.52
CA ASN A 56 6.14 1.71 -14.82
C ASN A 56 6.09 1.45 -16.33
N ALA A 57 5.57 2.36 -17.13
CA ALA A 57 5.48 2.21 -18.57
C ALA A 57 6.85 1.99 -19.25
N GLY A 58 7.92 2.52 -18.65
CA GLY A 58 9.30 2.35 -19.16
C GLY A 58 10.00 1.07 -18.68
N SER A 59 9.60 0.48 -17.55
CA SER A 59 10.31 -0.63 -16.91
C SER A 59 9.45 -1.86 -16.62
N GLY A 60 8.14 -1.69 -16.44
CA GLY A 60 7.23 -2.77 -16.02
C GLY A 60 7.44 -3.27 -14.58
N SER A 61 8.28 -2.57 -13.80
CA SER A 61 8.76 -3.04 -12.50
C SER A 61 8.58 -2.02 -11.36
N VAL A 62 7.63 -1.10 -11.51
CA VAL A 62 7.34 -0.06 -10.50
C VAL A 62 5.95 -0.27 -9.90
N GLY A 63 5.91 -0.38 -8.59
CA GLY A 63 4.69 -0.45 -7.80
C GLY A 63 4.48 0.78 -6.90
N ALA A 64 3.37 0.82 -6.20
CA ALA A 64 3.02 1.90 -5.30
C ALA A 64 2.87 1.41 -3.85
N VAL A 65 3.33 2.23 -2.89
CA VAL A 65 3.00 2.05 -1.47
C VAL A 65 1.77 2.89 -1.16
N VAL A 66 0.69 2.26 -0.71
CA VAL A 66 -0.58 2.94 -0.36
C VAL A 66 -1.07 2.44 0.99
N GLY A 67 -1.19 3.34 1.97
CA GLY A 67 -1.59 3.00 3.33
C GLY A 67 -3.03 2.51 3.44
N ALA A 68 -3.26 1.52 4.31
CA ALA A 68 -4.57 0.92 4.58
C ALA A 68 -5.49 1.77 5.47
N THR A 69 -5.01 2.85 6.07
CA THR A 69 -5.73 3.59 7.13
C THR A 69 -6.76 4.58 6.60
N ASN A 70 -6.71 4.92 5.33
CA ASN A 70 -7.71 5.76 4.66
C ASN A 70 -8.30 5.02 3.47
N ILE A 71 -9.41 4.36 3.71
CA ILE A 71 -10.09 3.50 2.74
C ILE A 71 -10.59 4.26 1.52
N ALA A 72 -11.04 5.51 1.67
CA ALA A 72 -11.51 6.32 0.55
C ALA A 72 -10.35 6.63 -0.42
N GLU A 73 -9.19 7.03 0.08
CA GLU A 73 -8.01 7.32 -0.74
C GLU A 73 -7.42 6.04 -1.36
N LEU A 74 -7.42 4.93 -0.61
CA LEU A 74 -7.04 3.62 -1.16
C LEU A 74 -7.96 3.23 -2.32
N LYS A 75 -9.27 3.46 -2.18
CA LYS A 75 -10.25 3.19 -3.23
C LYS A 75 -9.99 3.99 -4.48
N ASP A 76 -9.75 5.31 -4.34
CA ASP A 76 -9.47 6.20 -5.47
C ASP A 76 -8.20 5.79 -6.22
N ILE A 77 -7.13 5.49 -5.48
CA ILE A 77 -5.85 5.06 -6.04
C ILE A 77 -5.98 3.68 -6.71
N ALA A 78 -6.64 2.72 -6.06
CA ALA A 78 -6.83 1.39 -6.61
C ALA A 78 -7.71 1.42 -7.87
N ALA A 79 -8.77 2.23 -7.89
CA ALA A 79 -9.58 2.45 -9.11
C ALA A 79 -8.75 3.02 -10.26
N PHE A 80 -7.85 3.96 -9.96
CA PHE A 80 -6.95 4.53 -10.97
C PHE A 80 -5.95 3.51 -11.51
N TYR A 81 -5.51 2.53 -10.70
CA TYR A 81 -4.56 1.51 -11.10
C TYR A 81 -5.18 0.22 -11.65
N ALA A 82 -6.50 0.06 -11.60
CA ALA A 82 -7.20 -1.21 -11.89
C ALA A 82 -6.84 -1.84 -13.25
N ASP A 83 -6.61 -1.00 -14.27
CA ASP A 83 -6.27 -1.40 -15.65
C ASP A 83 -4.80 -1.18 -16.01
N LYS A 84 -3.91 -0.86 -15.05
CA LYS A 84 -2.54 -0.41 -15.30
C LYS A 84 -1.46 -1.36 -14.81
N SER A 85 -1.85 -2.48 -14.22
CA SER A 85 -0.93 -3.49 -13.68
C SER A 85 0.13 -2.92 -12.72
N ILE A 86 -0.24 -1.94 -11.90
CA ILE A 86 0.63 -1.36 -10.87
C ILE A 86 0.50 -2.18 -9.59
N PRO A 87 1.55 -2.90 -9.12
CA PRO A 87 1.49 -3.61 -7.85
C PRO A 87 1.34 -2.66 -6.66
N LEU A 88 0.54 -3.04 -5.68
CA LEU A 88 0.36 -2.30 -4.43
C LEU A 88 1.03 -3.00 -3.26
N LEU A 89 1.85 -2.25 -2.50
CA LEU A 89 2.27 -2.60 -1.15
C LEU A 89 1.42 -1.79 -0.17
N ILE A 90 0.67 -2.48 0.69
CA ILE A 90 -0.37 -1.85 1.52
C ILE A 90 -0.03 -2.02 3.00
N PRO A 91 0.74 -1.09 3.59
CA PRO A 91 1.04 -1.06 5.02
C PRO A 91 -0.11 -0.45 5.84
N GLY A 92 -0.06 -0.66 7.17
CA GLY A 92 -1.01 -0.08 8.12
C GLY A 92 -2.15 -1.01 8.50
N VAL A 93 -2.11 -2.25 8.07
CA VAL A 93 -3.03 -3.29 8.53
C VAL A 93 -2.63 -3.76 9.94
N GLY A 94 -3.61 -3.89 10.83
CA GLY A 94 -3.45 -4.32 12.20
C GLY A 94 -3.21 -3.18 13.18
N SER A 95 -1.97 -2.93 13.61
CA SER A 95 -1.67 -1.97 14.69
C SER A 95 -2.05 -0.51 14.39
N GLN A 96 -2.22 -0.13 13.14
CA GLN A 96 -2.62 1.22 12.71
C GLN A 96 -4.13 1.34 12.42
N GLY A 97 -4.90 0.26 12.57
CA GLY A 97 -6.36 0.27 12.50
C GLY A 97 -6.96 -0.19 11.18
N GLY A 98 -6.18 -0.41 10.12
CA GLY A 98 -6.68 -1.04 8.89
C GLY A 98 -6.90 -2.55 9.09
N THR A 99 -7.88 -3.13 8.40
CA THR A 99 -8.09 -4.58 8.36
C THR A 99 -7.82 -5.13 6.97
N ALA A 100 -7.29 -6.35 6.89
CA ALA A 100 -7.01 -7.00 5.61
C ALA A 100 -8.30 -7.23 4.82
N THR A 101 -9.37 -7.67 5.48
CA THR A 101 -10.68 -7.90 4.88
C THR A 101 -11.25 -6.63 4.23
N GLU A 102 -11.18 -5.48 4.92
CA GLU A 102 -11.66 -4.21 4.40
C GLU A 102 -10.85 -3.75 3.18
N VAL A 103 -9.52 -3.86 3.26
CA VAL A 103 -8.61 -3.57 2.15
C VAL A 103 -8.99 -4.40 0.91
N LEU A 104 -9.08 -5.72 1.04
CA LEU A 104 -9.41 -6.60 -0.08
C LEU A 104 -10.81 -6.35 -0.64
N SER A 105 -11.79 -6.06 0.23
CA SER A 105 -13.14 -5.69 -0.19
C SER A 105 -13.14 -4.44 -1.06
N VAL A 106 -12.40 -3.41 -0.66
CA VAL A 106 -12.26 -2.16 -1.43
C VAL A 106 -11.59 -2.41 -2.77
N LEU A 107 -10.48 -3.18 -2.82
CA LEU A 107 -9.78 -3.49 -4.07
C LEU A 107 -10.71 -4.21 -5.06
N ARG A 108 -11.44 -5.21 -4.59
CA ARG A 108 -12.43 -5.94 -5.41
C ARG A 108 -13.55 -5.02 -5.91
N SER A 109 -14.02 -4.10 -5.06
CA SER A 109 -15.13 -3.18 -5.41
C SER A 109 -14.84 -2.26 -6.59
N VAL A 110 -13.56 -2.00 -6.87
CA VAL A 110 -13.10 -1.14 -7.97
C VAL A 110 -12.47 -1.93 -9.13
N GLY A 111 -12.52 -3.25 -9.09
CA GLY A 111 -11.95 -4.11 -10.12
C GLY A 111 -10.41 -4.16 -10.13
N TYR A 112 -9.77 -3.80 -9.04
CA TYR A 112 -8.30 -3.93 -8.94
C TYR A 112 -7.92 -5.41 -8.80
N PRO A 113 -6.90 -5.89 -9.57
CA PRO A 113 -6.44 -7.28 -9.52
C PRO A 113 -5.75 -7.56 -8.18
N VAL A 114 -6.47 -8.23 -7.27
CA VAL A 114 -6.02 -8.43 -5.87
C VAL A 114 -4.74 -9.27 -5.75
N GLU A 115 -4.42 -10.05 -6.75
CA GLU A 115 -3.17 -10.80 -6.86
C GLU A 115 -1.93 -9.89 -6.98
N LEU A 116 -2.11 -8.63 -7.35
CA LEU A 116 -1.05 -7.62 -7.37
C LEU A 116 -0.92 -6.89 -6.02
N ALA A 117 -1.82 -7.12 -5.07
CA ALA A 117 -1.75 -6.51 -3.75
C ALA A 117 -0.84 -7.30 -2.80
N ARG A 118 -0.05 -6.59 -2.03
CA ARG A 118 0.79 -7.11 -0.94
C ARG A 118 0.41 -6.40 0.34
N VAL A 119 -0.48 -7.01 1.11
CA VAL A 119 -0.85 -6.51 2.45
C VAL A 119 0.32 -6.69 3.40
N ASN A 120 0.75 -5.61 4.06
CA ASN A 120 1.87 -5.65 4.98
C ASN A 120 1.45 -5.29 6.40
N SER A 121 1.83 -6.16 7.33
CA SER A 121 1.70 -5.97 8.77
C SER A 121 3.01 -6.36 9.44
N SER A 122 3.53 -5.51 10.30
CA SER A 122 4.81 -5.74 10.99
C SER A 122 4.59 -5.95 12.49
N SER A 123 4.40 -4.87 13.24
CA SER A 123 4.37 -4.93 14.70
C SER A 123 3.21 -5.75 15.27
N SER A 124 2.07 -5.83 14.60
CA SER A 124 0.98 -6.70 15.04
C SER A 124 1.29 -8.20 14.89
N LEU A 125 2.20 -8.55 13.98
CA LEU A 125 2.69 -9.92 13.84
C LEU A 125 3.83 -10.24 14.80
N THR A 126 4.83 -9.35 14.89
CA THR A 126 6.08 -9.62 15.64
C THR A 126 6.04 -9.18 17.10
N HIS A 127 5.12 -8.31 17.49
CA HIS A 127 4.97 -7.77 18.84
C HIS A 127 3.48 -7.63 19.22
N PRO A 128 2.69 -8.73 19.19
CA PRO A 128 1.25 -8.65 19.46
C PRO A 128 0.91 -8.22 20.89
N TRP A 129 1.86 -8.32 21.83
CA TRP A 129 1.73 -7.82 23.20
C TRP A 129 1.94 -6.29 23.32
N LYS A 130 2.25 -5.59 22.23
CA LYS A 130 2.43 -4.12 22.16
C LYS A 130 3.54 -3.65 23.12
N LYS A 131 3.17 -2.83 24.14
CA LYS A 131 4.10 -2.27 25.13
C LYS A 131 4.23 -3.11 26.40
N ALA A 132 3.51 -4.22 26.52
CA ALA A 132 3.65 -5.14 27.66
C ALA A 132 4.99 -5.88 27.60
N PRO A 133 5.48 -6.43 28.72
CA PRO A 133 6.64 -7.32 28.70
C PRO A 133 6.45 -8.48 27.73
N VAL A 134 7.55 -8.94 27.15
CA VAL A 134 7.54 -10.09 26.23
C VAL A 134 7.04 -11.32 27.00
N PRO A 135 5.93 -11.96 26.58
CA PRO A 135 5.40 -13.14 27.27
C PRO A 135 6.25 -14.37 26.94
N GLU A 136 6.19 -15.39 27.80
CA GLU A 136 6.92 -16.65 27.58
C GLU A 136 6.48 -17.34 26.29
N ASP A 137 5.21 -17.27 25.94
CA ASP A 137 4.57 -17.84 24.75
C ASP A 137 4.62 -16.90 23.52
N TRP A 138 5.62 -16.00 23.45
CA TRP A 138 5.69 -14.96 22.41
C TRP A 138 5.67 -15.52 20.98
N LEU A 139 6.33 -16.64 20.73
CA LEU A 139 6.39 -17.24 19.41
C LEU A 139 5.02 -17.77 18.97
N GLU A 140 4.34 -18.48 19.86
CA GLU A 140 2.99 -19.01 19.61
C GLU A 140 1.99 -17.88 19.28
N ARG A 141 2.08 -16.74 19.98
CA ARG A 141 1.26 -15.56 19.70
C ARG A 141 1.58 -14.94 18.35
N CYS A 142 2.84 -14.88 17.96
CA CYS A 142 3.23 -14.40 16.64
C CYS A 142 2.70 -15.31 15.54
N GLU A 143 2.82 -16.63 15.71
CA GLU A 143 2.30 -17.62 14.77
C GLU A 143 0.76 -17.56 14.67
N ALA A 144 0.06 -17.44 15.78
CA ALA A 144 -1.40 -17.33 15.80
C ALA A 144 -1.87 -16.10 15.01
N ASN A 145 -1.22 -14.95 15.21
CA ASN A 145 -1.53 -13.74 14.45
C ASN A 145 -1.21 -13.86 12.96
N LEU A 146 -0.12 -14.51 12.61
CA LEU A 146 0.22 -14.77 11.21
C LEU A 146 -0.84 -15.67 10.55
N ARG A 147 -1.26 -16.74 11.23
CA ARG A 147 -2.33 -17.65 10.73
C ARG A 147 -3.64 -16.89 10.54
N SER A 148 -4.05 -16.06 11.51
CA SER A 148 -5.24 -15.20 11.38
C SER A 148 -5.13 -14.27 10.17
N MET A 149 -4.02 -13.60 9.99
CA MET A 149 -3.83 -12.70 8.85
C MET A 149 -3.86 -13.43 7.51
N ILE A 150 -3.32 -14.65 7.43
CA ILE A 150 -3.39 -15.49 6.23
C ILE A 150 -4.85 -15.83 5.91
N GLU A 151 -5.65 -16.21 6.92
CA GLU A 151 -7.09 -16.48 6.72
C GLU A 151 -7.84 -15.23 6.24
N ASP A 152 -7.56 -14.06 6.85
CA ASP A 152 -8.18 -12.78 6.50
C ASP A 152 -7.82 -12.30 5.07
N THR A 153 -6.71 -12.80 4.51
CA THR A 153 -6.20 -12.44 3.18
C THR A 153 -6.45 -13.51 2.12
N LYS A 154 -7.11 -14.61 2.44
CA LYS A 154 -7.49 -15.62 1.43
C LYS A 154 -8.38 -15.01 0.35
N VAL A 155 -7.99 -15.18 -0.89
CA VAL A 155 -8.66 -14.70 -2.11
C VAL A 155 -9.69 -15.73 -2.57
#